data_b14748abfa15ddddea95f90b0e12499e
#
_entry.id   b14748abfa15ddddea95f90b0e12499e
#
_cell.length_a   1.000
_cell.length_b   1.000
_cell.length_c   1.000
_cell.angle_alpha   90.00
_cell.angle_beta   90.00
_cell.angle_gamma   90.00
#
_symmetry.space_group_name_H-M   'P 1'
#
loop_
_entity.id
_entity.type
_entity.pdbx_description
1 polymer ?
#
loop_
_entity_poly.entity_id
_entity_poly.type
_entity_poly.pdbx_seq_one_letter_code
_entity_poly.pdbx_strand_id
1 'polypeptide(L)'
;DRLRSRGLGDVYKRQLLTGCASLVSINLTSMMSSIEGNNSITVYLTNGLPSLSAVQVGDQIRSIENVSECTFVPKDDGLADMMDLLGENAVVLEGLDGDENPLPDAYQISMHDLSKYDETIQQIQAIEGVDHYTDYSDIATKLSNIDMIVRVASLAIIVILAIVSLFIISNTVKVTMFSRRTEISIMKSVGATNGFVRIPFIVEGMLIGLLSGGISVAILLVAYKYAVQALYNIVPFLNAVDIDPYVMYIIAGYAIVGALFGLFGGSISIGKYLNNEGENAVA
;
A
#
# COMPACT_ATOMS: atom_id res chain seq x y z
N ASP A 1 -11.65 36.74 1.89
CA ASP A 1 -10.71 35.99 1.05
C ASP A 1 -9.59 35.26 1.82
N ARG A 2 -8.97 35.91 2.85
CA ARG A 2 -7.89 35.30 3.62
C ARG A 2 -8.28 34.00 4.39
N LEU A 3 -9.53 33.94 4.90
CA LEU A 3 -10.03 32.76 5.64
C LEU A 3 -10.32 31.58 4.70
N ARG A 4 -10.84 31.89 3.51
CA ARG A 4 -11.13 30.90 2.47
C ARG A 4 -9.84 30.28 1.90
N SER A 5 -8.80 31.11 1.69
CA SER A 5 -7.50 30.64 1.23
C SER A 5 -6.77 29.78 2.28
N ARG A 6 -6.93 30.09 3.58
CA ARG A 6 -6.39 29.25 4.66
C ARG A 6 -7.10 27.90 4.73
N GLY A 7 -8.44 27.87 4.64
CA GLY A 7 -9.19 26.62 4.63
C GLY A 7 -8.80 25.69 3.48
N LEU A 8 -8.69 26.23 2.26
CA LEU A 8 -8.20 25.48 1.11
C LEU A 8 -6.77 24.98 1.33
N GLY A 9 -5.89 25.84 1.89
CA GLY A 9 -4.51 25.51 2.21
C GLY A 9 -4.37 24.34 3.18
N ASP A 10 -5.21 24.27 4.18
CA ASP A 10 -5.17 23.23 5.19
C ASP A 10 -5.79 21.90 4.70
N VAL A 11 -6.82 21.98 3.83
CA VAL A 11 -7.44 20.78 3.24
C VAL A 11 -6.50 20.08 2.27
N TYR A 12 -5.86 20.82 1.32
CA TYR A 12 -4.96 20.17 0.35
C TYR A 12 -3.73 19.54 1.02
N LYS A 13 -3.17 20.17 2.07
CA LYS A 13 -2.04 19.59 2.82
C LYS A 13 -2.38 18.23 3.40
N ARG A 14 -3.60 18.08 3.93
CA ARG A 14 -4.03 16.80 4.54
C ARG A 14 -4.34 15.75 3.50
N GLN A 15 -4.98 16.12 2.40
CA GLN A 15 -5.17 15.20 1.27
C GLN A 15 -3.82 14.76 0.68
N LEU A 16 -2.84 15.67 0.60
CA LEU A 16 -1.48 15.33 0.21
C LEU A 16 -0.84 14.33 1.18
N LEU A 17 -0.93 14.58 2.50
CA LEU A 17 -0.40 13.65 3.51
C LEU A 17 -1.08 12.28 3.46
N THR A 18 -2.41 12.24 3.26
CA THR A 18 -3.15 10.98 3.07
C THR A 18 -2.63 10.23 1.85
N GLY A 19 -2.41 10.93 0.75
CA GLY A 19 -1.86 10.33 -0.47
C GLY A 19 -0.42 9.85 -0.30
N CYS A 20 0.42 10.62 0.37
CA CYS A 20 1.78 10.18 0.70
C CYS A 20 1.76 8.90 1.55
N ALA A 21 0.92 8.83 2.60
CA ALA A 21 0.78 7.64 3.43
C ALA A 21 0.31 6.43 2.63
N SER A 22 -0.67 6.62 1.72
CA SER A 22 -1.16 5.56 0.84
C SER A 22 -0.09 5.07 -0.13
N LEU A 23 0.65 5.97 -0.80
CA LEU A 23 1.71 5.59 -1.74
C LEU A 23 2.88 4.90 -1.03
N VAL A 24 3.27 5.39 0.16
CA VAL A 24 4.30 4.73 0.98
C VAL A 24 3.86 3.32 1.34
N SER A 25 2.61 3.13 1.80
CA SER A 25 2.07 1.81 2.13
C SER A 25 2.10 0.88 0.92
N ILE A 26 1.61 1.33 -0.24
CA ILE A 26 1.58 0.52 -1.47
C ILE A 26 2.99 0.14 -1.91
N ASN A 27 3.95 1.08 -1.89
CA ASN A 27 5.32 0.79 -2.28
C ASN A 27 6.00 -0.16 -1.29
N LEU A 28 5.82 0.03 0.02
CA LEU A 28 6.38 -0.89 1.01
C LEU A 28 5.81 -2.30 0.86
N THR A 29 4.49 -2.43 0.71
CA THR A 29 3.86 -3.74 0.46
C THR A 29 4.37 -4.37 -0.84
N SER A 30 4.50 -3.59 -1.93
CA SER A 30 5.05 -4.09 -3.20
C SER A 30 6.53 -4.48 -3.10
N MET A 31 7.33 -3.69 -2.39
CA MET A 31 8.75 -4.04 -2.13
C MET A 31 8.85 -5.31 -1.29
N MET A 32 8.00 -5.46 -0.27
CA MET A 32 7.96 -6.67 0.53
C MET A 32 7.55 -7.88 -0.29
N SER A 33 6.53 -7.78 -1.13
CA SER A 33 6.13 -8.88 -2.02
C SER A 33 7.22 -9.22 -3.06
N SER A 34 8.02 -8.24 -3.49
CA SER A 34 9.18 -8.50 -4.35
C SER A 34 10.32 -9.20 -3.60
N ILE A 35 10.52 -8.88 -2.32
CA ILE A 35 11.47 -9.58 -1.45
C ILE A 35 10.93 -10.98 -1.13
N GLU A 36 9.62 -11.11 -0.90
CA GLU A 36 8.95 -12.39 -0.69
C GLU A 36 9.05 -13.29 -1.92
N GLY A 37 8.85 -12.75 -3.12
CA GLY A 37 9.01 -13.47 -4.38
C GLY A 37 10.45 -13.88 -4.68
N ASN A 38 11.45 -13.13 -4.18
CA ASN A 38 12.88 -13.47 -4.32
C ASN A 38 13.42 -14.29 -3.14
N ASN A 39 12.68 -14.42 -2.04
CA ASN A 39 13.01 -15.34 -0.95
C ASN A 39 12.58 -16.75 -1.33
N SER A 40 13.29 -17.30 -2.28
CA SER A 40 13.13 -18.70 -2.63
C SER A 40 13.72 -19.57 -1.53
N ILE A 41 12.90 -20.48 -1.04
CA ILE A 41 13.31 -21.54 -0.14
C ILE A 41 13.92 -22.63 -1.00
N THR A 42 15.12 -23.04 -0.66
CA THR A 42 15.75 -24.18 -1.32
C THR A 42 15.39 -25.45 -0.57
N VAL A 43 14.68 -26.34 -1.24
CA VAL A 43 14.33 -27.69 -0.76
C VAL A 43 15.27 -28.67 -1.38
N TYR A 44 16.14 -29.27 -0.59
CA TYR A 44 17.13 -30.21 -1.02
C TYR A 44 16.56 -31.62 -1.10
N LEU A 45 16.84 -32.31 -2.18
CA LEU A 45 16.41 -33.69 -2.40
C LEU A 45 17.39 -34.66 -1.76
N THR A 46 16.92 -35.87 -1.47
CA THR A 46 17.77 -36.96 -1.00
C THR A 46 18.84 -37.27 -2.05
N ASN A 47 20.09 -37.32 -1.62
CA ASN A 47 21.22 -37.55 -2.53
C ASN A 47 21.08 -38.89 -3.29
N GLY A 48 21.27 -38.83 -4.59
CA GLY A 48 21.12 -40.03 -5.46
C GLY A 48 19.67 -40.40 -5.78
N LEU A 49 18.71 -39.49 -5.59
CA LEU A 49 17.31 -39.71 -5.97
C LEU A 49 17.21 -39.93 -7.51
N PRO A 50 16.51 -40.97 -8.00
CA PRO A 50 16.29 -41.14 -9.43
C PRO A 50 15.56 -39.94 -10.05
N SER A 51 15.93 -39.53 -11.27
CA SER A 51 15.37 -38.37 -11.95
C SER A 51 13.82 -38.40 -12.03
N LEU A 52 13.23 -39.59 -12.20
CA LEU A 52 11.77 -39.74 -12.23
C LEU A 52 11.16 -39.42 -10.86
N SER A 53 11.79 -39.84 -9.78
CA SER A 53 11.33 -39.54 -8.42
C SER A 53 11.52 -38.07 -8.10
N ALA A 54 12.60 -37.42 -8.56
CA ALA A 54 12.80 -35.99 -8.41
C ALA A 54 11.66 -35.19 -9.07
N VAL A 55 11.24 -35.56 -10.30
CA VAL A 55 10.10 -34.94 -10.98
C VAL A 55 8.81 -35.12 -10.19
N GLN A 56 8.55 -36.31 -9.62
CA GLN A 56 7.36 -36.55 -8.79
C GLN A 56 7.34 -35.69 -7.54
N VAL A 57 8.48 -35.50 -6.87
CA VAL A 57 8.61 -34.58 -5.74
C VAL A 57 8.26 -33.15 -6.18
N GLY A 58 8.78 -32.69 -7.31
CA GLY A 58 8.46 -31.35 -7.86
C GLY A 58 6.98 -31.17 -8.16
N ASP A 59 6.30 -32.20 -8.69
CA ASP A 59 4.87 -32.15 -8.96
C ASP A 59 4.05 -32.12 -7.67
N GLN A 60 4.48 -32.84 -6.63
CA GLN A 60 3.83 -32.78 -5.31
C GLN A 60 4.02 -31.40 -4.67
N ILE A 61 5.20 -30.81 -4.74
CA ILE A 61 5.46 -29.45 -4.23
C ILE A 61 4.59 -28.43 -4.97
N ARG A 62 4.47 -28.50 -6.31
CA ARG A 62 3.62 -27.60 -7.11
C ARG A 62 2.13 -27.73 -6.80
N SER A 63 1.70 -28.88 -6.28
CA SER A 63 0.29 -29.11 -5.91
C SER A 63 -0.11 -28.41 -4.61
N ILE A 64 0.84 -27.88 -3.84
CA ILE A 64 0.58 -27.17 -2.59
C ILE A 64 0.06 -25.76 -2.92
N GLU A 65 -1.12 -25.40 -2.42
CA GLU A 65 -1.86 -24.16 -2.75
C GLU A 65 -1.03 -22.88 -2.52
N ASN A 66 -0.17 -22.88 -1.50
CA ASN A 66 0.63 -21.70 -1.15
C ASN A 66 1.95 -21.59 -1.92
N VAL A 67 2.31 -22.57 -2.76
CA VAL A 67 3.49 -22.51 -3.62
C VAL A 67 3.16 -21.73 -4.89
N SER A 68 3.88 -20.63 -5.13
CA SER A 68 3.68 -19.76 -6.31
C SER A 68 4.57 -20.18 -7.47
N GLU A 69 5.80 -20.59 -7.18
CA GLU A 69 6.79 -21.00 -8.16
C GLU A 69 7.59 -22.16 -7.60
N CYS A 70 7.96 -23.11 -8.46
CA CYS A 70 8.77 -24.28 -8.10
C CYS A 70 9.68 -24.63 -9.27
N THR A 71 10.94 -24.25 -9.16
CA THR A 71 11.98 -24.43 -10.19
C THR A 71 12.97 -25.48 -9.75
N PHE A 72 13.29 -26.45 -10.63
CA PHE A 72 14.32 -27.45 -10.37
C PHE A 72 15.71 -26.81 -10.55
N VAL A 73 16.59 -27.03 -9.60
CA VAL A 73 17.99 -26.60 -9.61
C VAL A 73 18.87 -27.79 -9.53
N PRO A 74 19.54 -28.21 -10.64
CA PRO A 74 20.52 -29.27 -10.63
C PRO A 74 21.67 -28.92 -9.67
N LYS A 75 22.31 -29.97 -9.10
CA LYS A 75 23.43 -29.77 -8.17
C LYS A 75 24.58 -28.94 -8.76
N ASP A 76 24.84 -29.06 -10.08
CA ASP A 76 25.91 -28.34 -10.74
C ASP A 76 25.56 -26.82 -10.91
N ASP A 77 24.30 -26.50 -11.18
CA ASP A 77 23.83 -25.12 -11.23
C ASP A 77 23.87 -24.49 -9.81
N GLY A 78 23.49 -25.25 -8.79
CA GLY A 78 23.59 -24.80 -7.40
C GLY A 78 25.04 -24.53 -6.96
N LEU A 79 25.99 -25.28 -7.44
CA LEU A 79 27.43 -25.06 -7.21
C LEU A 79 27.89 -23.78 -7.94
N ALA A 80 27.48 -23.59 -9.18
CA ALA A 80 27.80 -22.41 -9.96
C ALA A 80 27.26 -21.11 -9.30
N ASP A 81 26.01 -21.14 -8.83
CA ASP A 81 25.40 -20.02 -8.08
C ASP A 81 26.18 -19.71 -6.78
N MET A 82 26.65 -20.76 -6.08
CA MET A 82 27.47 -20.57 -4.87
C MET A 82 28.85 -19.97 -5.20
N MET A 83 29.46 -20.38 -6.32
CA MET A 83 30.73 -19.80 -6.79
C MET A 83 30.56 -18.31 -7.13
N ASP A 84 29.46 -17.94 -7.82
CA ASP A 84 29.15 -16.55 -8.16
C ASP A 84 28.95 -15.69 -6.91
N LEU A 85 28.27 -16.21 -5.89
CA LEU A 85 28.08 -15.53 -4.61
C LEU A 85 29.39 -15.31 -3.85
N LEU A 86 30.33 -16.25 -3.92
CA LEU A 86 31.63 -16.14 -3.25
C LEU A 86 32.63 -15.26 -4.00
N GLY A 87 32.42 -15.02 -5.30
CA GLY A 87 33.28 -14.21 -6.13
C GLY A 87 34.75 -14.60 -6.04
N GLU A 88 35.63 -13.71 -5.58
CA GLU A 88 37.07 -14.00 -5.44
C GLU A 88 37.39 -15.15 -4.44
N ASN A 89 36.48 -15.47 -3.53
CA ASN A 89 36.64 -16.56 -2.58
C ASN A 89 36.19 -17.92 -3.13
N ALA A 90 35.67 -17.99 -4.35
CA ALA A 90 35.19 -19.24 -5.00
C ALA A 90 36.29 -20.28 -5.19
N VAL A 91 37.58 -19.90 -5.10
CA VAL A 91 38.74 -20.80 -5.16
C VAL A 91 38.64 -22.01 -4.20
N VAL A 92 37.90 -21.84 -3.08
CA VAL A 92 37.67 -22.94 -2.11
C VAL A 92 36.78 -24.03 -2.67
N LEU A 93 35.97 -23.74 -3.70
CA LEU A 93 35.05 -24.66 -4.36
C LEU A 93 35.60 -25.21 -5.68
N GLU A 94 36.79 -24.78 -6.11
CA GLU A 94 37.42 -25.28 -7.32
C GLU A 94 37.70 -26.79 -7.22
N GLY A 95 37.26 -27.54 -8.23
CA GLY A 95 37.43 -28.99 -8.30
C GLY A 95 36.30 -29.83 -7.68
N LEU A 96 35.24 -29.17 -7.18
CA LEU A 96 34.04 -29.86 -6.66
C LEU A 96 32.95 -30.04 -7.73
N ASP A 97 33.28 -29.99 -9.00
CA ASP A 97 32.34 -30.10 -10.13
C ASP A 97 32.09 -31.57 -10.55
N GLY A 98 30.96 -31.80 -11.17
CA GLY A 98 30.57 -33.12 -11.69
C GLY A 98 30.32 -34.19 -10.62
N ASP A 99 31.09 -35.29 -10.66
CA ASP A 99 30.90 -36.43 -9.74
C ASP A 99 31.40 -36.13 -8.31
N GLU A 100 32.29 -35.13 -8.14
CA GLU A 100 32.81 -34.70 -6.83
C GLU A 100 31.94 -33.60 -6.16
N ASN A 101 30.87 -33.17 -6.86
CA ASN A 101 29.93 -32.18 -6.30
C ASN A 101 29.16 -32.79 -5.11
N PRO A 102 29.36 -32.26 -3.90
CA PRO A 102 28.70 -32.78 -2.69
C PRO A 102 27.24 -32.30 -2.55
N LEU A 103 26.81 -31.36 -3.38
CA LEU A 103 25.46 -30.81 -3.29
C LEU A 103 24.44 -31.81 -3.86
N PRO A 104 23.27 -31.95 -3.22
CA PRO A 104 22.14 -32.65 -3.82
C PRO A 104 21.42 -31.75 -4.83
N ASP A 105 20.61 -32.37 -5.70
CA ASP A 105 19.63 -31.63 -6.48
C ASP A 105 18.64 -30.94 -5.55
N ALA A 106 18.07 -29.83 -6.00
CA ALA A 106 17.16 -29.03 -5.17
C ALA A 106 15.98 -28.50 -5.97
N TYR A 107 14.93 -28.13 -5.26
CA TYR A 107 13.86 -27.28 -5.76
C TYR A 107 13.93 -25.92 -5.10
N GLN A 108 13.95 -24.87 -5.90
CA GLN A 108 13.79 -23.51 -5.45
C GLN A 108 12.30 -23.16 -5.51
N ILE A 109 11.70 -22.83 -4.38
CA ILE A 109 10.28 -22.57 -4.26
C ILE A 109 10.02 -21.17 -3.74
N SER A 110 8.99 -20.51 -4.26
CA SER A 110 8.46 -19.26 -3.73
C SER A 110 7.05 -19.48 -3.21
N MET A 111 6.65 -18.71 -2.19
CA MET A 111 5.33 -18.82 -1.58
C MET A 111 4.48 -17.58 -1.89
N HIS A 112 3.15 -17.77 -2.00
CA HIS A 112 2.20 -16.67 -2.15
C HIS A 112 2.04 -15.86 -0.86
N ASP A 113 2.05 -16.53 0.29
CA ASP A 113 1.78 -15.94 1.59
C ASP A 113 2.75 -16.51 2.64
N LEU A 114 3.67 -15.68 3.12
CA LEU A 114 4.64 -16.05 4.15
C LEU A 114 4.01 -16.24 5.54
N SER A 115 2.80 -15.76 5.78
CA SER A 115 2.10 -16.04 7.04
C SER A 115 1.74 -17.52 7.20
N LYS A 116 1.68 -18.26 6.09
CA LYS A 116 1.45 -19.71 6.03
C LYS A 116 2.74 -20.53 5.88
N TYR A 117 3.90 -19.91 6.13
CA TYR A 117 5.21 -20.54 5.97
C TYR A 117 5.30 -21.88 6.67
N ASP A 118 5.03 -21.91 7.98
CA ASP A 118 5.18 -23.12 8.81
C ASP A 118 4.27 -24.27 8.32
N GLU A 119 3.04 -23.96 7.92
CA GLU A 119 2.10 -24.95 7.40
C GLU A 119 2.58 -25.51 6.05
N THR A 120 3.07 -24.64 5.16
CA THR A 120 3.59 -25.03 3.84
C THR A 120 4.84 -25.90 3.98
N ILE A 121 5.76 -25.52 4.85
CA ILE A 121 6.98 -26.30 5.09
C ILE A 121 6.68 -27.68 5.69
N GLN A 122 5.71 -27.79 6.60
CA GLN A 122 5.28 -29.09 7.13
C GLN A 122 4.74 -30.01 6.01
N GLN A 123 3.99 -29.45 5.05
CA GLN A 123 3.51 -30.22 3.91
C GLN A 123 4.66 -30.67 3.01
N ILE A 124 5.65 -29.80 2.76
CA ILE A 124 6.83 -30.15 1.95
C ILE A 124 7.70 -31.21 2.62
N GLN A 125 7.92 -31.09 3.92
CA GLN A 125 8.70 -32.08 4.68
C GLN A 125 8.05 -33.48 4.73
N ALA A 126 6.74 -33.55 4.56
CA ALA A 126 6.02 -34.82 4.51
C ALA A 126 6.19 -35.57 3.17
N ILE A 127 6.78 -34.90 2.15
CA ILE A 127 7.00 -35.50 0.83
C ILE A 127 8.23 -36.44 0.87
N GLU A 128 8.03 -37.68 0.49
CA GLU A 128 9.13 -38.68 0.40
C GLU A 128 10.12 -38.26 -0.69
N GLY A 129 11.41 -38.16 -0.33
CA GLY A 129 12.47 -37.69 -1.23
C GLY A 129 13.00 -36.30 -0.93
N VAL A 130 12.35 -35.54 -0.04
CA VAL A 130 12.88 -34.31 0.54
C VAL A 130 13.80 -34.66 1.72
N ASP A 131 15.04 -34.15 1.68
CA ASP A 131 16.03 -34.36 2.75
C ASP A 131 15.99 -33.24 3.78
N HIS A 132 16.24 -32.02 3.32
CA HIS A 132 16.18 -30.80 4.18
C HIS A 132 15.82 -29.57 3.36
N TYR A 133 15.63 -28.43 4.02
CA TYR A 133 15.33 -27.15 3.39
C TYR A 133 16.08 -26.03 4.10
N THR A 134 16.26 -24.92 3.38
CA THR A 134 16.80 -23.71 4.00
C THR A 134 15.75 -23.07 4.90
N ASP A 135 16.04 -22.96 6.21
CA ASP A 135 15.10 -22.41 7.17
C ASP A 135 15.17 -20.87 7.19
N TYR A 136 14.10 -20.25 6.71
CA TYR A 136 13.91 -18.79 6.78
C TYR A 136 12.71 -18.39 7.65
N SER A 137 12.23 -19.27 8.53
CA SER A 137 11.04 -19.03 9.37
C SER A 137 11.12 -17.72 10.17
N ASP A 138 12.27 -17.42 10.74
CA ASP A 138 12.51 -16.18 11.47
C ASP A 138 12.41 -14.94 10.59
N ILE A 139 12.89 -15.03 9.34
CA ILE A 139 12.85 -13.93 8.38
C ILE A 139 11.42 -13.75 7.87
N ALA A 140 10.74 -14.82 7.48
CA ALA A 140 9.36 -14.81 7.04
C ALA A 140 8.43 -14.20 8.09
N THR A 141 8.56 -14.63 9.35
CA THR A 141 7.76 -14.08 10.47
C THR A 141 8.04 -12.59 10.69
N LYS A 142 9.29 -12.16 10.61
CA LYS A 142 9.65 -10.74 10.76
C LYS A 142 9.08 -9.90 9.62
N LEU A 143 9.18 -10.37 8.37
CA LEU A 143 8.62 -9.67 7.20
C LEU A 143 7.10 -9.53 7.33
N SER A 144 6.38 -10.62 7.61
CA SER A 144 4.93 -10.61 7.78
C SER A 144 4.48 -9.64 8.89
N ASN A 145 5.20 -9.60 10.01
CA ASN A 145 4.93 -8.66 11.10
C ASN A 145 5.14 -7.21 10.68
N ILE A 146 6.19 -6.92 9.90
CA ILE A 146 6.45 -5.56 9.38
C ILE A 146 5.34 -5.14 8.42
N ASP A 147 4.90 -5.99 7.49
CA ASP A 147 3.79 -5.68 6.58
C ASP A 147 2.52 -5.35 7.35
N MET A 148 2.15 -6.17 8.34
CA MET A 148 1.00 -5.92 9.20
C MET A 148 1.12 -4.56 9.92
N ILE A 149 2.27 -4.25 10.53
CA ILE A 149 2.49 -2.98 11.25
C ILE A 149 2.34 -1.79 10.30
N VAL A 150 2.97 -1.86 9.11
CA VAL A 150 2.90 -0.80 8.10
C VAL A 150 1.47 -0.59 7.62
N ARG A 151 0.74 -1.66 7.34
CA ARG A 151 -0.66 -1.61 6.88
C ARG A 151 -1.57 -1.00 7.94
N VAL A 152 -1.48 -1.45 9.19
CA VAL A 152 -2.28 -0.92 10.31
C VAL A 152 -1.94 0.54 10.59
N ALA A 153 -0.65 0.88 10.64
CA ALA A 153 -0.21 2.27 10.87
C ALA A 153 -0.68 3.21 9.76
N SER A 154 -0.55 2.81 8.49
CA SER A 154 -1.01 3.59 7.34
C SER A 154 -2.52 3.81 7.37
N LEU A 155 -3.30 2.76 7.67
CA LEU A 155 -4.75 2.86 7.80
C LEU A 155 -5.15 3.81 8.92
N ALA A 156 -4.50 3.73 10.08
CA ALA A 156 -4.74 4.62 11.21
C ALA A 156 -4.46 6.09 10.83
N ILE A 157 -3.34 6.37 10.16
CA ILE A 157 -2.98 7.70 9.68
C ILE A 157 -4.05 8.22 8.70
N ILE A 158 -4.47 7.42 7.73
CA ILE A 158 -5.49 7.79 6.74
C ILE A 158 -6.81 8.15 7.43
N VAL A 159 -7.27 7.34 8.40
CA VAL A 159 -8.50 7.59 9.15
C VAL A 159 -8.42 8.88 9.96
N ILE A 160 -7.32 9.08 10.69
CA ILE A 160 -7.11 10.32 11.47
C ILE A 160 -7.13 11.55 10.55
N LEU A 161 -6.38 11.51 9.45
CA LEU A 161 -6.33 12.62 8.49
C LEU A 161 -7.69 12.89 7.83
N ALA A 162 -8.49 11.84 7.55
CA ALA A 162 -9.84 11.96 7.03
C ALA A 162 -10.76 12.68 8.01
N ILE A 163 -10.76 12.29 9.30
CA ILE A 163 -11.55 12.94 10.36
C ILE A 163 -11.17 14.41 10.47
N VAL A 164 -9.90 14.70 10.50
CA VAL A 164 -9.42 16.08 10.64
C VAL A 164 -9.75 16.91 9.39
N SER A 165 -9.73 16.32 8.19
CA SER A 165 -10.15 16.99 6.95
C SER A 165 -11.62 17.38 7.00
N LEU A 166 -12.50 16.45 7.42
CA LEU A 166 -13.93 16.74 7.62
C LEU A 166 -14.15 17.88 8.62
N PHE A 167 -13.40 17.87 9.74
CA PHE A 167 -13.50 18.92 10.76
C PHE A 167 -13.12 20.30 10.21
N ILE A 168 -12.06 20.39 9.41
CA ILE A 168 -11.63 21.67 8.83
C ILE A 168 -12.60 22.18 7.78
N ILE A 169 -13.06 21.31 6.87
CA ILE A 169 -14.04 21.70 5.87
C ILE A 169 -15.31 22.20 6.56
N SER A 170 -15.77 21.46 7.58
CA SER A 170 -16.92 21.86 8.39
C SER A 170 -16.73 23.22 9.03
N ASN A 171 -15.56 23.49 9.62
CA ASN A 171 -15.27 24.77 10.24
C ASN A 171 -15.17 25.92 9.20
N THR A 172 -14.58 25.65 8.03
CA THR A 172 -14.49 26.62 6.93
C THR A 172 -15.88 27.01 6.44
N VAL A 173 -16.76 26.04 6.20
CA VAL A 173 -18.15 26.28 5.78
C VAL A 173 -18.91 27.05 6.86
N LYS A 174 -18.73 26.73 8.16
CA LYS A 174 -19.33 27.45 9.27
C LYS A 174 -18.93 28.94 9.28
N VAL A 175 -17.65 29.24 9.09
CA VAL A 175 -17.16 30.62 9.02
C VAL A 175 -17.76 31.37 7.82
N THR A 176 -17.85 30.69 6.65
CA THR A 176 -18.49 31.29 5.47
C THR A 176 -19.96 31.59 5.70
N MET A 177 -20.73 30.71 6.34
CA MET A 177 -22.11 30.92 6.71
C MET A 177 -22.27 32.12 7.67
N PHE A 178 -21.42 32.18 8.70
CA PHE A 178 -21.44 33.31 9.64
C PHE A 178 -21.15 34.62 8.96
N SER A 179 -20.22 34.67 8.02
CA SER A 179 -19.93 35.85 7.21
C SER A 179 -21.11 36.31 6.33
N ARG A 180 -21.95 35.34 5.90
CA ARG A 180 -23.15 35.63 5.06
C ARG A 180 -24.45 35.53 5.82
N ARG A 181 -24.43 35.71 7.14
CA ARG A 181 -25.63 35.59 8.02
C ARG A 181 -26.77 36.51 7.61
N THR A 182 -26.47 37.73 7.14
CA THR A 182 -27.48 38.70 6.70
C THR A 182 -28.21 38.22 5.45
N GLU A 183 -27.49 37.67 4.48
CA GLU A 183 -28.07 37.07 3.26
C GLU A 183 -28.99 35.92 3.61
N ILE A 184 -28.54 35.03 4.52
CA ILE A 184 -29.33 33.90 5.03
C ILE A 184 -30.60 34.37 5.73
N SER A 185 -30.49 35.41 6.56
CA SER A 185 -31.64 35.99 7.26
C SER A 185 -32.69 36.58 6.29
N ILE A 186 -32.26 37.28 5.26
CA ILE A 186 -33.15 37.79 4.20
C ILE A 186 -33.85 36.65 3.47
N MET A 187 -33.10 35.59 3.04
CA MET A 187 -33.69 34.43 2.41
C MET A 187 -34.75 33.76 3.29
N LYS A 188 -34.50 33.66 4.58
CA LYS A 188 -35.43 33.09 5.56
C LYS A 188 -36.67 33.96 5.71
N SER A 189 -36.53 35.27 5.77
CA SER A 189 -37.65 36.25 5.91
C SER A 189 -38.60 36.20 4.71
N VAL A 190 -38.10 35.85 3.53
CA VAL A 190 -38.90 35.66 2.30
C VAL A 190 -39.51 34.23 2.20
N GLY A 191 -39.25 33.36 3.22
CA GLY A 191 -39.85 32.02 3.30
C GLY A 191 -39.00 30.90 2.69
N ALA A 192 -37.71 31.10 2.45
CA ALA A 192 -36.82 30.04 1.93
C ALA A 192 -36.73 28.84 2.90
N THR A 193 -36.84 27.64 2.35
CA THR A 193 -36.68 26.40 3.11
C THR A 193 -35.24 26.18 3.56
N ASN A 194 -35.05 25.44 4.63
CA ASN A 194 -33.71 25.09 5.12
C ASN A 194 -32.86 24.39 4.04
N GLY A 195 -33.48 23.57 3.18
CA GLY A 195 -32.81 22.89 2.06
C GLY A 195 -32.27 23.87 1.04
N PHE A 196 -33.07 24.89 0.66
CA PHE A 196 -32.68 25.92 -0.30
C PHE A 196 -31.47 26.74 0.19
N VAL A 197 -31.45 27.08 1.48
CA VAL A 197 -30.32 27.78 2.10
C VAL A 197 -29.07 26.91 2.18
N ARG A 198 -29.22 25.60 2.29
CA ARG A 198 -28.07 24.66 2.43
C ARG A 198 -27.30 24.42 1.13
N ILE A 199 -27.98 24.32 0.00
CA ILE A 199 -27.40 23.92 -1.28
C ILE A 199 -26.15 24.74 -1.67
N PRO A 200 -26.15 26.09 -1.65
CA PRO A 200 -24.97 26.84 -2.08
C PRO A 200 -23.73 26.57 -1.22
N PHE A 201 -23.90 26.34 0.08
CA PHE A 201 -22.76 26.05 0.97
C PHE A 201 -22.23 24.61 0.81
N ILE A 202 -23.11 23.65 0.50
CA ILE A 202 -22.69 22.28 0.16
C ILE A 202 -21.88 22.29 -1.14
N VAL A 203 -22.36 23.01 -2.15
CA VAL A 203 -21.64 23.18 -3.42
C VAL A 203 -20.29 23.87 -3.21
N GLU A 204 -20.25 24.89 -2.36
CA GLU A 204 -19.00 25.58 -1.99
C GLU A 204 -18.03 24.62 -1.30
N GLY A 205 -18.49 23.78 -0.38
CA GLY A 205 -17.70 22.74 0.27
C GLY A 205 -17.15 21.73 -0.75
N MET A 206 -17.98 21.27 -1.69
CA MET A 206 -17.57 20.36 -2.77
C MET A 206 -16.49 20.97 -3.67
N LEU A 207 -16.65 22.25 -4.05
CA LEU A 207 -15.67 22.97 -4.86
C LEU A 207 -14.32 23.10 -4.13
N ILE A 208 -14.35 23.42 -2.84
CA ILE A 208 -13.15 23.46 -2.00
C ILE A 208 -12.48 22.09 -1.97
N GLY A 209 -13.24 21.01 -1.78
CA GLY A 209 -12.76 19.65 -1.76
C GLY A 209 -12.13 19.22 -3.09
N LEU A 210 -12.80 19.54 -4.22
CA LEU A 210 -12.30 19.24 -5.57
C LEU A 210 -11.01 20.01 -5.90
N LEU A 211 -10.97 21.31 -5.62
CA LEU A 211 -9.78 22.12 -5.86
C LEU A 211 -8.60 21.66 -5.00
N SER A 212 -8.88 21.35 -3.72
CA SER A 212 -7.86 20.80 -2.82
C SER A 212 -7.35 19.46 -3.30
N GLY A 213 -8.24 18.57 -3.76
CA GLY A 213 -7.90 17.28 -4.33
C GLY A 213 -7.02 17.40 -5.57
N GLY A 214 -7.40 18.32 -6.49
CA GLY A 214 -6.62 18.58 -7.70
C GLY A 214 -5.21 19.10 -7.41
N ILE A 215 -5.07 20.05 -6.49
CA ILE A 215 -3.75 20.55 -6.07
C ILE A 215 -2.94 19.43 -5.39
N SER A 216 -3.58 18.67 -4.50
CA SER A 216 -2.92 17.58 -3.77
C SER A 216 -2.38 16.51 -4.70
N VAL A 217 -3.18 16.03 -5.66
CA VAL A 217 -2.74 15.00 -6.59
C VAL A 217 -1.65 15.50 -7.52
N ALA A 218 -1.71 16.74 -7.98
CA ALA A 218 -0.66 17.33 -8.80
C ALA A 218 0.69 17.36 -8.08
N ILE A 219 0.70 17.83 -6.83
CA ILE A 219 1.91 17.86 -5.99
C ILE A 219 2.39 16.42 -5.70
N LEU A 220 1.46 15.50 -5.39
CA LEU A 220 1.78 14.12 -5.07
C LEU A 220 2.46 13.40 -6.23
N LEU A 221 1.92 13.52 -7.45
CA LEU A 221 2.49 12.88 -8.64
C LEU A 221 3.89 13.40 -8.96
N VAL A 222 4.08 14.72 -8.83
CA VAL A 222 5.39 15.34 -9.03
C VAL A 222 6.37 14.87 -7.95
N ALA A 223 5.98 14.92 -6.67
CA ALA A 223 6.82 14.50 -5.56
C ALA A 223 7.19 13.01 -5.66
N TYR A 224 6.24 12.16 -6.07
CA TYR A 224 6.47 10.73 -6.26
C TYR A 224 7.55 10.46 -7.32
N LYS A 225 7.45 11.10 -8.49
CA LYS A 225 8.46 10.93 -9.56
C LYS A 225 9.87 11.30 -9.09
N TYR A 226 10.01 12.41 -8.36
CA TYR A 226 11.31 12.80 -7.78
C TYR A 226 11.78 11.82 -6.69
N ALA A 227 10.88 11.35 -5.85
CA ALA A 227 11.21 10.39 -4.79
C ALA A 227 11.69 9.06 -5.36
N VAL A 228 11.01 8.53 -6.38
CA VAL A 228 11.40 7.31 -7.08
C VAL A 228 12.75 7.47 -7.77
N GLN A 229 12.96 8.59 -8.46
CA GLN A 229 14.27 8.87 -9.10
C GLN A 229 15.41 8.95 -8.08
N ALA A 230 15.18 9.58 -6.93
CA ALA A 230 16.15 9.64 -5.85
C ALA A 230 16.42 8.24 -5.26
N LEU A 231 15.38 7.41 -5.13
CA LEU A 231 15.50 6.03 -4.63
C LEU A 231 16.35 5.17 -5.55
N TYR A 232 16.13 5.22 -6.87
CA TYR A 232 16.95 4.50 -7.85
C TYR A 232 18.43 4.90 -7.82
N ASN A 233 18.72 6.16 -7.50
CA ASN A 233 20.11 6.63 -7.38
C ASN A 233 20.81 6.07 -6.12
N ILE A 234 20.06 5.74 -5.07
CA ILE A 234 20.61 5.24 -3.80
C ILE A 234 20.63 3.71 -3.80
N VAL A 235 19.57 3.08 -4.30
CA VAL A 235 19.35 1.63 -4.25
C VAL A 235 18.83 1.16 -5.63
N PRO A 236 19.73 0.92 -6.61
CA PRO A 236 19.33 0.64 -8.00
C PRO A 236 18.52 -0.64 -8.21
N PHE A 237 18.62 -1.61 -7.27
CA PHE A 237 17.89 -2.89 -7.34
C PHE A 237 16.49 -2.84 -6.72
N LEU A 238 16.10 -1.71 -6.12
CA LEU A 238 14.80 -1.57 -5.47
C LEU A 238 13.77 -1.05 -6.49
N ASN A 239 12.82 -1.89 -6.86
CA ASN A 239 11.77 -1.53 -7.81
C ASN A 239 10.62 -0.81 -7.09
N ALA A 240 10.47 0.51 -7.32
CA ALA A 240 9.29 1.24 -6.92
C ALA A 240 8.12 0.92 -7.87
N VAL A 241 6.90 1.01 -7.35
CA VAL A 241 5.69 0.77 -8.15
C VAL A 241 5.57 1.79 -9.27
N ASP A 242 5.46 1.33 -10.51
CA ASP A 242 5.13 2.22 -11.62
C ASP A 242 3.68 2.68 -11.50
N ILE A 243 3.50 3.98 -11.24
CA ILE A 243 2.17 4.59 -11.10
C ILE A 243 1.63 5.13 -12.43
N ASP A 244 2.42 5.21 -13.48
CA ASP A 244 1.99 5.82 -14.75
C ASP A 244 0.71 5.18 -15.33
N PRO A 245 0.51 3.85 -15.30
CA PRO A 245 -0.75 3.23 -15.72
C PRO A 245 -1.95 3.60 -14.85
N TYR A 246 -1.71 3.99 -13.59
CA TYR A 246 -2.74 4.26 -12.59
C TYR A 246 -3.04 5.74 -12.37
N VAL A 247 -2.32 6.65 -13.01
CA VAL A 247 -2.44 8.11 -12.83
C VAL A 247 -3.89 8.58 -12.99
N MET A 248 -4.62 8.08 -13.99
CA MET A 248 -6.02 8.48 -14.23
C MET A 248 -6.93 8.03 -13.07
N TYR A 249 -6.72 6.82 -12.54
CA TYR A 249 -7.49 6.31 -11.40
C TYR A 249 -7.16 7.07 -10.12
N ILE A 250 -5.90 7.46 -9.92
CA ILE A 250 -5.47 8.28 -8.78
C ILE A 250 -6.15 9.66 -8.85
N ILE A 251 -6.13 10.32 -10.00
CA ILE A 251 -6.80 11.62 -10.20
C ILE A 251 -8.30 11.51 -9.94
N ALA A 252 -8.97 10.50 -10.51
CA ALA A 252 -10.40 10.26 -10.29
C ALA A 252 -10.71 9.98 -8.82
N GLY A 253 -9.89 9.16 -8.15
CA GLY A 253 -10.02 8.88 -6.71
C GLY A 253 -9.92 10.14 -5.86
N TYR A 254 -8.94 11.00 -6.12
CA TYR A 254 -8.79 12.28 -5.41
C TYR A 254 -9.97 13.22 -5.65
N ALA A 255 -10.50 13.28 -6.88
CA ALA A 255 -11.66 14.09 -7.20
C ALA A 255 -12.91 13.58 -6.44
N ILE A 256 -13.14 12.27 -6.42
CA ILE A 256 -14.28 11.66 -5.71
C ILE A 256 -14.15 11.88 -4.21
N VAL A 257 -13.01 11.56 -3.63
CA VAL A 257 -12.75 11.70 -2.18
C VAL A 257 -12.84 13.17 -1.77
N GLY A 258 -12.27 14.08 -2.55
CA GLY A 258 -12.36 15.54 -2.31
C GLY A 258 -13.80 16.02 -2.35
N ALA A 259 -14.58 15.62 -3.36
CA ALA A 259 -16.00 15.98 -3.46
C ALA A 259 -16.80 15.43 -2.27
N LEU A 260 -16.57 14.17 -1.87
CA LEU A 260 -17.25 13.56 -0.72
C LEU A 260 -16.92 14.28 0.59
N PHE A 261 -15.65 14.57 0.84
CA PHE A 261 -15.27 15.34 2.03
C PHE A 261 -15.88 16.73 2.04
N GLY A 262 -15.96 17.41 0.90
CA GLY A 262 -16.63 18.69 0.76
C GLY A 262 -18.13 18.61 1.05
N LEU A 263 -18.79 17.59 0.51
CA LEU A 263 -20.22 17.33 0.70
C LEU A 263 -20.52 17.01 2.17
N PHE A 264 -19.82 16.07 2.77
CA PHE A 264 -20.04 15.65 4.16
C PHE A 264 -19.68 16.78 5.15
N GLY A 265 -18.51 17.42 4.98
CA GLY A 265 -18.06 18.51 5.83
C GLY A 265 -19.01 19.71 5.77
N GLY A 266 -19.48 20.07 4.56
CA GLY A 266 -20.50 21.08 4.35
C GLY A 266 -21.83 20.73 5.02
N SER A 267 -22.32 19.52 4.83
CA SER A 267 -23.61 19.06 5.39
C SER A 267 -23.62 19.04 6.92
N ILE A 268 -22.53 18.55 7.55
CA ILE A 268 -22.40 18.51 9.02
C ILE A 268 -22.42 19.91 9.61
N SER A 269 -21.68 20.84 8.99
CA SER A 269 -21.61 22.23 9.47
C SER A 269 -22.96 22.93 9.47
N ILE A 270 -23.69 22.78 8.37
CA ILE A 270 -24.96 23.46 8.15
C ILE A 270 -26.06 22.90 9.06
N GLY A 271 -26.11 21.59 9.24
CA GLY A 271 -27.08 20.92 10.11
C GLY A 271 -27.05 21.47 11.54
N LYS A 272 -25.84 21.66 12.07
CA LYS A 272 -25.64 22.17 13.43
C LYS A 272 -25.99 23.66 13.57
N TYR A 273 -25.71 24.45 12.52
CA TYR A 273 -25.98 25.90 12.54
C TYR A 273 -27.48 26.22 12.46
N LEU A 274 -28.22 25.58 11.56
CA LEU A 274 -29.66 25.86 11.37
C LEU A 274 -30.54 25.29 12.50
N ASN A 275 -30.11 24.27 13.22
CA ASN A 275 -30.82 23.80 14.43
C ASN A 275 -30.69 24.82 15.59
N ASN A 276 -29.49 25.37 15.79
CA ASN A 276 -29.27 26.33 16.91
C ASN A 276 -29.97 27.67 16.70
N GLU A 277 -30.10 28.14 15.43
CA GLU A 277 -30.86 29.35 15.16
C GLU A 277 -32.39 29.17 15.21
N GLY A 278 -32.85 27.91 14.92
CA GLY A 278 -34.28 27.56 15.09
C GLY A 278 -34.74 27.64 16.56
N GLU A 279 -33.86 27.30 17.51
CA GLU A 279 -34.16 27.43 18.95
C GLU A 279 -34.13 28.87 19.44
N ASN A 280 -33.23 29.72 18.91
CA ASN A 280 -33.11 31.13 19.30
C ASN A 280 -34.16 32.04 18.64
N ALA A 281 -34.87 31.55 17.59
CA ALA A 281 -35.95 32.30 16.93
C ALA A 281 -37.34 32.05 17.58
N VAL A 282 -37.43 31.14 18.54
CA VAL A 282 -38.66 30.75 19.28
C VAL A 282 -38.60 31.23 20.74
N ALA A 283 -37.47 31.74 21.20
CA ALA A 283 -37.28 32.41 22.48
C ALA A 283 -37.25 33.94 22.32
#